data_9bc46ec987e37a5f8679ca4506a1852c
#
_entry.id   9bc46ec987e37a5f8679ca4506a1852c
#
_cell.length_a   1.000
_cell.length_b   1.000
_cell.length_c   1.000
_cell.angle_alpha   90.00
_cell.angle_beta   90.00
_cell.angle_gamma   90.00
#
_symmetry.space_group_name_H-M   'P 1'
#
loop_
_entity.id
_entity.type
_entity.pdbx_description
1 polymer ?
#
loop_
_entity_poly.entity_id
_entity_poly.type
_entity_poly.pdbx_seq_one_letter_code
_entity_poly.pdbx_strand_id
1 'polypeptide(L)'
;MHQKLGIATRFYGLTEGDVQRLATWVDAALAMVPASCVYVAIHAESDLSGSLDFMRKKYPEVRAFPVTPWGKVVQAPNAVLSKSAEQDITQLLFASTEYPVTKPLVSLLQSHCDARTLVAGARLPSHDCRAPQGESVLVRNASGMQIPWNTYALWSVEHLVHTGFVLAADSLQDPDNAGMEEMGTIAAQQILWPGNAKALLIAPPAGSLAVNTHGWNINRHERYVHNLESKNSRAAVQLERLSLPTPDVYHIGEAVRQ
;
A
#
# COMPACT_ATOMS: atom_id res chain seq x y z
N MET A 1 14.97 7.34 18.08
CA MET A 1 15.07 5.97 17.50
C MET A 1 15.44 6.08 16.04
N HIS A 2 16.37 5.24 15.54
CA HIS A 2 16.64 5.20 14.10
C HIS A 2 15.43 4.62 13.37
N GLN A 3 14.91 5.35 12.39
CA GLN A 3 13.82 4.86 11.55
C GLN A 3 14.38 3.81 10.60
N LYS A 4 13.95 2.54 10.75
CA LYS A 4 14.33 1.43 9.88
C LYS A 4 13.21 1.19 8.87
N LEU A 5 13.51 1.45 7.60
CA LEU A 5 12.56 1.32 6.49
C LEU A 5 12.55 -0.10 5.96
N GLY A 6 11.36 -0.68 5.81
CA GLY A 6 11.10 -1.85 4.98
C GLY A 6 10.33 -1.44 3.72
N ILE A 7 10.56 -2.13 2.61
CA ILE A 7 9.84 -1.93 1.35
C ILE A 7 9.20 -3.24 0.93
N ALA A 8 7.91 -3.21 0.64
CA ALA A 8 7.11 -4.40 0.44
C ALA A 8 6.20 -4.32 -0.77
N THR A 9 6.00 -5.46 -1.41
CA THR A 9 4.96 -5.65 -2.42
C THR A 9 4.25 -6.98 -2.22
N ARG A 10 3.00 -7.05 -2.66
CA ARG A 10 2.29 -8.31 -2.91
C ARG A 10 2.34 -8.60 -4.40
N PHE A 11 2.64 -9.82 -4.76
CA PHE A 11 2.84 -10.19 -6.15
C PHE A 11 1.96 -11.36 -6.55
N TYR A 12 1.15 -11.11 -7.58
CA TYR A 12 0.31 -12.08 -8.27
C TYR A 12 0.71 -12.06 -9.74
N GLY A 13 1.76 -12.79 -10.09
CA GLY A 13 2.29 -12.83 -11.45
C GLY A 13 1.85 -14.09 -12.19
N LEU A 14 1.39 -13.91 -13.43
CA LEU A 14 0.96 -15.00 -14.31
C LEU A 14 1.80 -15.12 -15.58
N THR A 15 2.65 -14.12 -15.84
CA THR A 15 3.42 -14.03 -17.09
C THR A 15 4.88 -13.69 -16.81
N GLU A 16 5.76 -13.99 -17.79
CA GLU A 16 7.17 -13.56 -17.74
C GLU A 16 7.33 -12.05 -17.64
N GLY A 17 6.44 -11.28 -18.29
CA GLY A 17 6.42 -9.81 -18.18
C GLY A 17 6.13 -9.32 -16.76
N ASP A 18 5.30 -10.06 -16.00
CA ASP A 18 5.07 -9.76 -14.59
C ASP A 18 6.34 -10.00 -13.77
N VAL A 19 7.06 -11.10 -14.02
CA VAL A 19 8.32 -11.41 -13.33
C VAL A 19 9.40 -10.37 -13.62
N GLN A 20 9.49 -9.92 -14.87
CA GLN A 20 10.44 -8.86 -15.25
C GLN A 20 10.12 -7.53 -14.57
N ARG A 21 8.84 -7.18 -14.46
CA ARG A 21 8.38 -5.99 -13.71
C ARG A 21 8.71 -6.11 -12.22
N LEU A 22 8.50 -7.29 -11.63
CA LEU A 22 8.91 -7.57 -10.25
C LEU A 22 10.42 -7.40 -10.08
N ALA A 23 11.24 -7.91 -10.99
CA ALA A 23 12.69 -7.75 -10.95
C ALA A 23 13.10 -6.27 -10.94
N THR A 24 12.54 -5.48 -11.85
CA THR A 24 12.80 -4.02 -11.91
C THR A 24 12.41 -3.32 -10.61
N TRP A 25 11.27 -3.71 -10.03
CA TRP A 25 10.81 -3.17 -8.75
C TRP A 25 11.75 -3.54 -7.59
N VAL A 26 12.21 -4.80 -7.54
CA VAL A 26 13.17 -5.26 -6.53
C VAL A 26 14.50 -4.54 -6.66
N ASP A 27 15.04 -4.38 -7.87
CA ASP A 27 16.28 -3.64 -8.10
C ASP A 27 16.18 -2.19 -7.61
N ALA A 28 15.02 -1.54 -7.83
CA ALA A 28 14.75 -0.20 -7.31
C ALA A 28 14.67 -0.15 -5.77
N ALA A 29 14.05 -1.16 -5.14
CA ALA A 29 13.98 -1.25 -3.68
C ALA A 29 15.36 -1.49 -3.06
N LEU A 30 16.19 -2.36 -3.67
CA LEU A 30 17.57 -2.65 -3.23
C LEU A 30 18.51 -1.45 -3.33
N ALA A 31 18.22 -0.50 -4.22
CA ALA A 31 18.97 0.76 -4.28
C ALA A 31 18.69 1.69 -3.07
N MET A 32 17.73 1.35 -2.21
CA MET A 32 17.27 2.20 -1.11
C MET A 32 17.45 1.58 0.27
N VAL A 33 17.27 0.27 0.38
CA VAL A 33 17.34 -0.47 1.66
C VAL A 33 18.13 -1.77 1.49
N PRO A 34 18.71 -2.33 2.56
CA PRO A 34 19.31 -3.65 2.54
C PRO A 34 18.31 -4.73 2.07
N ALA A 35 18.79 -5.77 1.41
CA ALA A 35 17.97 -6.84 0.86
C ALA A 35 17.07 -7.51 1.94
N SER A 36 17.57 -7.66 3.16
CA SER A 36 16.80 -8.17 4.30
C SER A 36 15.62 -7.29 4.74
N CYS A 37 15.52 -6.06 4.22
CA CYS A 37 14.41 -5.12 4.43
C CYS A 37 13.46 -5.02 3.23
N VAL A 38 13.65 -5.85 2.18
CA VAL A 38 12.77 -5.94 1.02
C VAL A 38 11.89 -7.19 1.17
N TYR A 39 10.57 -7.03 1.08
CA TYR A 39 9.58 -8.09 1.30
C TYR A 39 8.74 -8.29 0.04
N VAL A 40 8.63 -9.53 -0.43
CA VAL A 40 7.79 -9.91 -1.56
C VAL A 40 6.89 -11.05 -1.15
N ALA A 41 5.62 -10.76 -0.90
CA ALA A 41 4.60 -11.76 -0.66
C ALA A 41 4.10 -12.31 -2.01
N ILE A 42 4.25 -13.60 -2.26
CA ILE A 42 3.94 -14.25 -3.54
C ILE A 42 2.73 -15.18 -3.36
N HIS A 43 1.80 -15.14 -4.32
CA HIS A 43 0.68 -16.04 -4.37
C HIS A 43 1.14 -17.46 -4.71
N ALA A 44 1.15 -18.35 -3.70
CA ALA A 44 1.72 -19.68 -3.84
C ALA A 44 0.90 -20.62 -4.73
N GLU A 45 -0.44 -20.50 -4.68
CA GLU A 45 -1.37 -21.43 -5.37
C GLU A 45 -1.43 -21.21 -6.88
N SER A 46 -1.03 -20.04 -7.36
CA SER A 46 -1.02 -19.69 -8.78
C SER A 46 0.34 -19.17 -9.26
N ASP A 47 1.44 -19.61 -8.61
CA ASP A 47 2.79 -19.26 -9.07
C ASP A 47 3.18 -20.01 -10.37
N LEU A 48 2.32 -19.88 -11.38
CA LEU A 48 2.55 -20.44 -12.71
C LEU A 48 3.75 -19.81 -13.42
N SER A 49 4.19 -18.65 -12.96
CA SER A 49 5.33 -17.94 -13.52
C SER A 49 6.69 -18.37 -12.93
N GLY A 50 6.69 -19.23 -11.89
CA GLY A 50 7.91 -19.58 -11.15
C GLY A 50 8.55 -18.41 -10.43
N SER A 51 7.76 -17.41 -10.06
CA SER A 51 8.23 -16.16 -9.44
C SER A 51 9.00 -16.39 -8.14
N LEU A 52 8.56 -17.35 -7.32
CA LEU A 52 9.23 -17.68 -6.07
C LEU A 52 10.63 -18.25 -6.30
N ASP A 53 10.74 -19.18 -7.24
CA ASP A 53 12.04 -19.78 -7.60
C ASP A 53 12.95 -18.76 -8.28
N PHE A 54 12.42 -17.89 -9.12
CA PHE A 54 13.15 -16.77 -9.70
C PHE A 54 13.71 -15.87 -8.61
N MET A 55 12.87 -15.47 -7.62
CA MET A 55 13.30 -14.62 -6.51
C MET A 55 14.40 -15.27 -5.67
N ARG A 56 14.25 -16.55 -5.33
CA ARG A 56 15.25 -17.30 -4.56
C ARG A 56 16.60 -17.41 -5.27
N LYS A 57 16.59 -17.57 -6.60
CA LYS A 57 17.80 -17.69 -7.41
C LYS A 57 18.49 -16.34 -7.64
N LYS A 58 17.72 -15.31 -7.99
CA LYS A 58 18.29 -14.01 -8.37
C LYS A 58 18.53 -13.11 -7.16
N TYR A 59 17.68 -13.19 -6.14
CA TYR A 59 17.70 -12.29 -4.96
C TYR A 59 17.63 -13.09 -3.65
N PRO A 60 18.62 -13.94 -3.34
CA PRO A 60 18.56 -14.90 -2.23
C PRO A 60 18.41 -14.24 -0.84
N GLU A 61 18.85 -12.99 -0.69
CA GLU A 61 18.76 -12.25 0.57
C GLU A 61 17.45 -11.45 0.71
N VAL A 62 16.68 -11.29 -0.37
CA VAL A 62 15.36 -10.65 -0.34
C VAL A 62 14.37 -11.61 0.34
N ARG A 63 13.51 -11.07 1.17
CA ARG A 63 12.48 -11.84 1.87
C ARG A 63 11.28 -12.12 0.98
N ALA A 64 11.49 -12.99 -0.02
CA ALA A 64 10.43 -13.51 -0.86
C ALA A 64 9.83 -14.78 -0.24
N PHE A 65 8.51 -14.82 -0.07
CA PHE A 65 7.84 -15.95 0.59
C PHE A 65 6.44 -16.18 0.03
N PRO A 66 5.99 -17.46 0.02
CA PRO A 66 4.65 -17.81 -0.39
C PRO A 66 3.64 -17.42 0.69
N VAL A 67 2.44 -17.04 0.27
CA VAL A 67 1.30 -16.79 1.16
C VAL A 67 0.18 -17.76 0.80
N THR A 68 -0.28 -18.54 1.79
CA THR A 68 -1.39 -19.51 1.66
C THR A 68 -2.18 -19.54 2.98
N PRO A 69 -3.50 -19.35 2.93
CA PRO A 69 -4.30 -18.94 1.77
C PRO A 69 -3.95 -17.51 1.34
N TRP A 70 -4.06 -17.20 0.04
CA TRP A 70 -3.81 -15.84 -0.45
C TRP A 70 -4.92 -14.87 -0.07
N GLY A 71 -6.15 -15.36 0.03
CA GLY A 71 -7.33 -14.52 0.21
C GLY A 71 -7.58 -13.62 -1.01
N LYS A 72 -8.02 -12.42 -0.76
CA LYS A 72 -8.22 -11.41 -1.81
C LYS A 72 -7.21 -10.26 -1.71
N VAL A 73 -7.11 -9.64 -0.54
CA VAL A 73 -6.27 -8.44 -0.37
C VAL A 73 -5.48 -8.40 0.93
N VAL A 74 -5.97 -9.00 2.03
CA VAL A 74 -5.48 -8.77 3.39
C VAL A 74 -4.38 -9.73 3.83
N GLN A 75 -4.40 -10.96 3.35
CA GLN A 75 -3.48 -12.01 3.82
C GLN A 75 -2.01 -11.66 3.53
N ALA A 76 -1.73 -11.23 2.31
CA ALA A 76 -0.37 -10.88 1.91
C ALA A 76 0.21 -9.69 2.69
N PRO A 77 -0.45 -8.53 2.81
CA PRO A 77 0.08 -7.42 3.61
C PRO A 77 0.18 -7.74 5.10
N ASN A 78 -0.69 -8.54 5.69
CA ASN A 78 -0.56 -8.97 7.09
C ASN A 78 0.63 -9.94 7.29
N ALA A 79 0.89 -10.84 6.34
CA ALA A 79 2.07 -11.70 6.38
C ALA A 79 3.37 -10.88 6.26
N VAL A 80 3.38 -9.85 5.42
CA VAL A 80 4.49 -8.89 5.33
C VAL A 80 4.67 -8.15 6.64
N LEU A 81 3.58 -7.61 7.23
CA LEU A 81 3.60 -6.87 8.49
C LEU A 81 4.22 -7.72 9.61
N SER A 82 3.77 -8.96 9.79
CA SER A 82 4.32 -9.88 10.79
C SER A 82 5.84 -10.06 10.62
N LYS A 83 6.27 -10.38 9.39
CA LYS A 83 7.69 -10.58 9.10
C LYS A 83 8.54 -9.31 9.23
N SER A 84 7.98 -8.15 8.97
CA SER A 84 8.66 -6.87 9.13
C SER A 84 8.83 -6.50 10.61
N ALA A 85 7.81 -6.74 11.43
CA ALA A 85 7.87 -6.50 12.88
C ALA A 85 8.95 -7.37 13.55
N GLU A 86 9.11 -8.64 13.14
CA GLU A 86 10.19 -9.52 13.61
C GLU A 86 11.62 -9.01 13.33
N GLN A 87 11.75 -8.03 12.44
CA GLN A 87 13.02 -7.46 12.00
C GLN A 87 13.23 -6.02 12.47
N ASP A 88 12.47 -5.57 13.45
CA ASP A 88 12.51 -4.21 14.00
C ASP A 88 12.32 -3.12 12.94
N ILE A 89 11.58 -3.42 11.85
CA ILE A 89 11.16 -2.41 10.89
C ILE A 89 10.19 -1.46 11.58
N THR A 90 10.47 -0.17 11.51
CA THR A 90 9.63 0.87 12.12
C THR A 90 8.69 1.55 11.12
N GLN A 91 9.10 1.59 9.85
CA GLN A 91 8.31 2.10 8.74
C GLN A 91 8.27 1.09 7.60
N LEU A 92 7.09 0.81 7.07
CA LEU A 92 6.87 -0.17 6.01
C LEU A 92 6.17 0.49 4.82
N LEU A 93 6.90 0.63 3.71
CA LEU A 93 6.34 1.08 2.45
C LEU A 93 5.70 -0.10 1.72
N PHE A 94 4.38 -0.08 1.52
CA PHE A 94 3.75 -0.88 0.49
C PHE A 94 3.77 -0.12 -0.83
N ALA A 95 4.28 -0.76 -1.88
CA ALA A 95 4.28 -0.22 -3.24
C ALA A 95 3.95 -1.32 -4.24
N SER A 96 3.00 -1.05 -5.12
CA SER A 96 2.66 -1.97 -6.22
C SER A 96 3.77 -1.98 -7.27
N THR A 97 4.01 -3.13 -7.92
CA THR A 97 5.03 -3.26 -8.96
C THR A 97 4.78 -2.40 -10.20
N GLU A 98 3.58 -1.84 -10.34
CA GLU A 98 3.20 -0.91 -11.42
C GLU A 98 3.67 0.53 -11.18
N TYR A 99 4.20 0.85 -10.00
CA TYR A 99 4.66 2.19 -9.66
C TYR A 99 6.16 2.21 -9.34
N PRO A 100 6.87 3.26 -9.74
CA PRO A 100 8.30 3.34 -9.47
C PRO A 100 8.56 3.56 -7.98
N VAL A 101 9.46 2.76 -7.40
CA VAL A 101 9.98 3.00 -6.05
C VAL A 101 11.22 3.89 -6.19
N THR A 102 11.13 5.13 -5.71
CA THR A 102 12.21 6.10 -5.83
C THR A 102 12.51 6.80 -4.51
N LYS A 103 13.79 7.14 -4.29
CA LYS A 103 14.21 7.82 -3.06
C LYS A 103 13.49 9.16 -2.84
N PRO A 104 13.27 10.02 -3.85
CA PRO A 104 12.53 11.27 -3.65
C PRO A 104 11.11 11.06 -3.15
N LEU A 105 10.38 10.08 -3.71
CA LEU A 105 9.01 9.78 -3.29
C LEU A 105 8.94 9.25 -1.85
N VAL A 106 9.84 8.32 -1.51
CA VAL A 106 9.88 7.77 -0.16
C VAL A 106 10.27 8.84 0.85
N SER A 107 11.28 9.65 0.55
CA SER A 107 11.69 10.77 1.41
C SER A 107 10.57 11.80 1.58
N LEU A 108 9.77 12.04 0.53
CA LEU A 108 8.60 12.91 0.62
C LEU A 108 7.59 12.37 1.64
N LEU A 109 7.24 11.07 1.57
CA LEU A 109 6.31 10.48 2.54
C LEU A 109 6.88 10.56 3.95
N GLN A 110 8.15 10.19 4.13
CA GLN A 110 8.83 10.22 5.42
C GLN A 110 8.86 11.61 6.05
N SER A 111 9.08 12.66 5.26
CA SER A 111 9.17 14.04 5.75
C SER A 111 7.87 14.58 6.36
N HIS A 112 6.73 13.96 6.04
CA HIS A 112 5.42 14.30 6.60
C HIS A 112 5.00 13.41 7.78
N CYS A 113 5.78 12.36 8.09
CA CYS A 113 5.48 11.45 9.20
C CYS A 113 5.99 12.04 10.53
N ASP A 114 5.13 11.98 11.54
CA ASP A 114 5.45 12.23 12.94
C ASP A 114 5.09 11.01 13.80
N ALA A 115 5.30 11.09 15.12
CA ALA A 115 5.01 10.00 16.06
C ALA A 115 3.52 9.60 16.12
N ARG A 116 2.61 10.42 15.59
CA ARG A 116 1.16 10.14 15.54
C ARG A 116 0.70 9.63 14.19
N THR A 117 1.61 9.56 13.21
CA THR A 117 1.27 9.15 11.85
C THR A 117 1.14 7.64 11.76
N LEU A 118 -0.07 7.16 11.48
CA LEU A 118 -0.35 5.77 11.15
C LEU A 118 0.11 5.44 9.72
N VAL A 119 -0.28 6.29 8.77
CA VAL A 119 -0.03 6.07 7.35
C VAL A 119 0.16 7.38 6.58
N ALA A 120 1.10 7.39 5.65
CA ALA A 120 1.30 8.44 4.66
C ALA A 120 1.31 7.82 3.26
N GLY A 121 0.27 8.11 2.46
CA GLY A 121 0.18 7.61 1.09
C GLY A 121 0.42 8.69 0.06
N ALA A 122 1.00 8.30 -1.07
CA ALA A 122 1.15 9.20 -2.20
C ALA A 122 -0.18 9.34 -2.96
N ARG A 123 -0.56 10.55 -3.32
CA ARG A 123 -1.67 10.80 -4.23
C ARG A 123 -1.35 10.19 -5.60
N LEU A 124 -2.16 9.23 -6.01
CA LEU A 124 -2.16 8.68 -7.36
C LEU A 124 -3.11 9.49 -8.27
N PRO A 125 -3.01 9.38 -9.61
CA PRO A 125 -3.83 10.18 -10.52
C PRO A 125 -5.34 10.10 -10.28
N SER A 126 -5.82 8.97 -9.78
CA SER A 126 -7.25 8.73 -9.53
C SER A 126 -7.75 9.20 -8.16
N HIS A 127 -6.89 9.68 -7.27
CA HIS A 127 -7.33 10.16 -5.96
C HIS A 127 -8.05 11.52 -6.08
N ASP A 128 -9.10 11.69 -5.29
CA ASP A 128 -9.74 12.99 -5.05
C ASP A 128 -9.00 13.72 -3.92
N CYS A 129 -7.85 14.33 -4.24
CA CYS A 129 -7.08 15.12 -3.28
C CYS A 129 -7.58 16.57 -3.28
N ARG A 130 -7.92 17.08 -2.09
CA ARG A 130 -8.58 18.38 -1.92
C ARG A 130 -7.65 19.51 -1.47
N ALA A 131 -6.40 19.20 -1.15
CA ALA A 131 -5.46 20.25 -0.73
C ALA A 131 -4.95 21.06 -1.91
N PRO A 132 -5.05 22.40 -1.89
CA PRO A 132 -4.35 23.25 -2.80
C PRO A 132 -2.81 23.09 -2.69
N GLN A 133 -2.09 23.59 -3.69
CA GLN A 133 -0.63 23.57 -3.69
C GLN A 133 -0.08 24.31 -2.46
N GLY A 134 0.86 23.70 -1.76
CA GLY A 134 1.51 24.25 -0.56
C GLY A 134 0.67 24.23 0.70
N GLU A 135 -0.55 23.70 0.65
CA GLU A 135 -1.49 23.68 1.78
C GLU A 135 -1.71 22.29 2.36
N SER A 136 -2.24 22.25 3.57
CA SER A 136 -2.73 21.04 4.23
C SER A 136 -4.19 21.23 4.63
N VAL A 137 -5.05 20.28 4.29
CA VAL A 137 -6.49 20.32 4.58
C VAL A 137 -6.92 19.04 5.27
N LEU A 138 -7.63 19.15 6.39
CA LEU A 138 -8.28 18.01 7.02
C LEU A 138 -9.60 17.71 6.30
N VAL A 139 -9.64 16.56 5.62
CA VAL A 139 -10.85 16.03 5.01
C VAL A 139 -11.54 15.14 6.05
N ARG A 140 -12.67 15.62 6.53
CA ARG A 140 -13.53 14.86 7.44
C ARG A 140 -14.40 13.90 6.66
N ASN A 141 -14.64 12.71 7.23
CA ASN A 141 -15.44 11.66 6.59
C ASN A 141 -14.93 11.34 5.17
N ALA A 142 -13.64 11.04 5.06
CA ALA A 142 -12.98 10.80 3.79
C ALA A 142 -13.55 9.57 3.06
N SER A 143 -13.83 9.70 1.78
CA SER A 143 -14.28 8.61 0.92
C SER A 143 -13.14 7.65 0.54
N GLY A 144 -13.47 6.52 -0.10
CA GLY A 144 -12.47 5.57 -0.60
C GLY A 144 -11.47 6.17 -1.58
N MET A 145 -11.86 7.24 -2.30
CA MET A 145 -10.98 7.98 -3.21
C MET A 145 -10.13 9.03 -2.51
N GLN A 146 -10.31 9.24 -1.21
CA GLN A 146 -9.68 10.31 -0.43
C GLN A 146 -8.74 9.79 0.66
N ILE A 147 -8.53 8.48 0.73
CA ILE A 147 -7.64 7.84 1.69
C ILE A 147 -6.35 7.34 1.02
N PRO A 148 -5.25 7.15 1.76
CA PRO A 148 -4.08 6.43 1.28
C PRO A 148 -4.42 5.02 0.81
N TRP A 149 -3.82 4.57 -0.31
CA TRP A 149 -3.95 3.19 -0.79
C TRP A 149 -2.62 2.45 -0.69
N ASN A 150 -2.66 1.17 -0.34
CA ASN A 150 -1.49 0.27 -0.29
C ASN A 150 -0.76 0.13 -1.64
N THR A 151 -1.32 0.71 -2.69
CA THR A 151 -0.65 0.89 -3.98
C THR A 151 0.64 1.71 -3.85
N TYR A 152 0.67 2.72 -2.96
CA TYR A 152 1.88 3.46 -2.57
C TYR A 152 1.69 4.16 -1.23
N ALA A 153 1.90 3.44 -0.14
CA ALA A 153 1.67 3.95 1.23
C ALA A 153 2.74 3.50 2.22
N LEU A 154 3.23 4.44 2.99
CA LEU A 154 4.19 4.25 4.08
C LEU A 154 3.44 4.16 5.41
N TRP A 155 3.52 3.02 6.07
CA TRP A 155 2.87 2.74 7.35
C TRP A 155 3.84 2.77 8.51
N SER A 156 3.40 3.27 9.65
CA SER A 156 4.06 3.04 10.93
C SER A 156 3.81 1.59 11.36
N VAL A 157 4.86 0.79 11.48
CA VAL A 157 4.74 -0.61 11.93
C VAL A 157 4.29 -0.65 13.37
N GLU A 158 4.81 0.23 14.22
CA GLU A 158 4.42 0.35 15.64
C GLU A 158 2.90 0.52 15.81
N HIS A 159 2.28 1.36 14.98
CA HIS A 159 0.84 1.55 15.03
C HIS A 159 0.07 0.41 14.33
N LEU A 160 0.52 0.01 13.15
CA LEU A 160 -0.21 -0.95 12.33
C LEU A 160 -0.31 -2.33 12.98
N VAL A 161 0.69 -2.76 13.79
CA VAL A 161 0.66 -4.06 14.48
C VAL A 161 -0.48 -4.20 15.49
N HIS A 162 -1.04 -3.10 15.96
CA HIS A 162 -2.15 -3.15 16.92
C HIS A 162 -3.45 -3.72 16.33
N THR A 163 -3.67 -3.56 15.03
CA THR A 163 -4.87 -4.09 14.35
C THR A 163 -4.53 -5.03 13.20
N GLY A 164 -3.36 -4.86 12.58
CA GLY A 164 -3.11 -5.35 11.23
C GLY A 164 -4.06 -4.69 10.23
N PHE A 165 -4.10 -5.20 9.01
CA PHE A 165 -5.19 -4.93 8.07
C PHE A 165 -6.37 -5.81 8.42
N VAL A 166 -7.57 -5.20 8.52
CA VAL A 166 -8.76 -5.89 9.01
C VAL A 166 -9.28 -6.95 8.03
N LEU A 167 -9.52 -8.16 8.49
CA LEU A 167 -9.92 -9.30 7.65
C LEU A 167 -11.26 -9.09 6.94
N ALA A 168 -12.13 -8.23 7.46
CA ALA A 168 -13.40 -7.90 6.80
C ALA A 168 -13.20 -7.40 5.36
N ALA A 169 -12.05 -6.77 5.06
CA ALA A 169 -11.72 -6.30 3.72
C ALA A 169 -11.41 -7.42 2.71
N ASP A 170 -11.13 -8.63 3.18
CA ASP A 170 -10.93 -9.79 2.29
C ASP A 170 -12.24 -10.27 1.65
N SER A 171 -13.38 -9.98 2.27
CA SER A 171 -14.74 -10.23 1.73
C SER A 171 -14.89 -11.61 1.10
N LEU A 172 -14.45 -12.66 1.79
CA LEU A 172 -14.40 -14.03 1.25
C LEU A 172 -15.76 -14.55 0.79
N GLN A 173 -16.85 -14.08 1.42
CA GLN A 173 -18.24 -14.43 1.07
C GLN A 173 -18.85 -13.48 0.02
N ASP A 174 -18.18 -12.39 -0.28
CA ASP A 174 -18.63 -11.36 -1.22
C ASP A 174 -17.40 -10.76 -1.92
N PRO A 175 -16.79 -11.52 -2.85
CA PRO A 175 -15.50 -11.18 -3.45
C PRO A 175 -15.51 -9.88 -4.27
N ASP A 176 -16.66 -9.44 -4.74
CA ASP A 176 -16.80 -8.20 -5.51
C ASP A 176 -16.59 -6.96 -4.64
N ASN A 177 -16.81 -7.09 -3.33
CA ASN A 177 -16.56 -6.05 -2.35
C ASN A 177 -15.22 -6.22 -1.60
N ALA A 178 -14.30 -7.06 -2.08
CA ALA A 178 -12.96 -7.17 -1.51
C ALA A 178 -12.10 -5.93 -1.83
N GLY A 179 -11.24 -5.56 -0.90
CA GLY A 179 -10.34 -4.41 -1.01
C GLY A 179 -10.72 -3.26 -0.09
N MET A 180 -9.96 -2.18 -0.17
CA MET A 180 -10.10 -1.02 0.72
C MET A 180 -9.79 -1.37 2.18
N GLU A 181 -8.85 -2.29 2.39
CA GLU A 181 -8.35 -2.70 3.71
C GLU A 181 -7.81 -1.51 4.50
N GLU A 182 -7.32 -0.49 3.82
CA GLU A 182 -6.84 0.75 4.41
C GLU A 182 -7.98 1.50 5.11
N MET A 183 -9.17 1.54 4.50
CA MET A 183 -10.33 2.25 5.04
C MET A 183 -10.70 1.75 6.44
N GLY A 184 -10.94 0.44 6.56
CA GLY A 184 -11.31 -0.18 7.84
C GLY A 184 -10.19 -0.07 8.88
N THR A 185 -8.93 -0.22 8.47
CA THR A 185 -7.77 -0.13 9.35
C THR A 185 -7.60 1.29 9.92
N ILE A 186 -7.67 2.32 9.06
CA ILE A 186 -7.55 3.72 9.50
C ILE A 186 -8.70 4.07 10.44
N ALA A 187 -9.94 3.74 10.06
CA ALA A 187 -11.13 4.02 10.87
C ALA A 187 -11.06 3.35 12.25
N ALA A 188 -10.72 2.07 12.30
CA ALA A 188 -10.58 1.34 13.57
C ALA A 188 -9.51 1.95 14.48
N GLN A 189 -8.36 2.29 13.93
CA GLN A 189 -7.27 2.87 14.71
C GLN A 189 -7.59 4.29 15.21
N GLN A 190 -8.29 5.09 14.43
CA GLN A 190 -8.73 6.42 14.86
C GLN A 190 -9.71 6.38 16.03
N ILE A 191 -10.52 5.31 16.15
CA ILE A 191 -11.39 5.10 17.30
C ILE A 191 -10.61 4.57 18.50
N LEU A 192 -9.77 3.56 18.28
CA LEU A 192 -9.06 2.89 19.37
C LEU A 192 -7.98 3.78 20.00
N TRP A 193 -7.34 4.64 19.20
CA TRP A 193 -6.27 5.54 19.63
C TRP A 193 -6.48 6.96 19.09
N PRO A 194 -7.48 7.70 19.59
CA PRO A 194 -7.77 9.05 19.12
C PRO A 194 -6.53 9.96 19.22
N GLY A 195 -6.21 10.64 18.12
CA GLY A 195 -5.06 11.54 18.03
C GLY A 195 -3.72 10.87 17.72
N ASN A 196 -3.63 9.52 17.71
CA ASN A 196 -2.43 8.75 17.42
C ASN A 196 -2.54 7.87 16.15
N ALA A 197 -3.55 8.10 15.32
CA ALA A 197 -3.77 7.36 14.06
C ALA A 197 -3.97 8.34 12.90
N LYS A 198 -3.04 9.28 12.73
CA LYS A 198 -3.08 10.29 11.66
C LYS A 198 -2.85 9.61 10.31
N ALA A 199 -3.77 9.84 9.35
CA ALA A 199 -3.65 9.40 7.97
C ALA A 199 -3.40 10.60 7.06
N LEU A 200 -2.46 10.45 6.12
CA LEU A 200 -2.02 11.51 5.20
C LEU A 200 -2.14 11.05 3.75
N LEU A 201 -2.75 11.85 2.90
CA LEU A 201 -2.70 11.72 1.44
C LEU A 201 -1.90 12.88 0.88
N ILE A 202 -0.69 12.59 0.35
CA ILE A 202 0.32 13.58 -0.01
C ILE A 202 0.42 13.67 -1.53
N ALA A 203 0.29 14.88 -2.08
CA ALA A 203 0.49 15.13 -3.49
C ALA A 203 2.00 15.17 -3.82
N PRO A 204 2.52 14.19 -4.57
CA PRO A 204 3.89 14.24 -5.05
C PRO A 204 4.02 15.23 -6.21
N PRO A 205 5.25 15.62 -6.60
CA PRO A 205 5.49 16.43 -7.77
C PRO A 205 4.82 15.85 -9.01
N ALA A 206 4.25 16.71 -9.85
CA ALA A 206 3.54 16.27 -11.05
C ALA A 206 4.41 15.35 -11.92
N GLY A 207 3.82 14.25 -12.40
CA GLY A 207 4.48 13.26 -13.26
C GLY A 207 5.40 12.26 -12.54
N SER A 208 5.61 12.37 -11.21
CA SER A 208 6.48 11.45 -10.46
C SER A 208 5.88 10.06 -10.22
N LEU A 209 4.55 9.92 -10.34
CA LEU A 209 3.82 8.66 -10.18
C LEU A 209 2.89 8.42 -11.38
N ALA A 210 3.44 7.78 -12.40
CA ALA A 210 2.66 7.25 -13.51
C ALA A 210 2.53 5.73 -13.39
N VAL A 211 1.33 5.19 -13.60
CA VAL A 211 1.13 3.74 -13.62
C VAL A 211 1.81 3.15 -14.85
N ASN A 212 2.62 2.10 -14.63
CA ASN A 212 3.20 1.33 -15.73
C ASN A 212 2.21 0.24 -16.16
N THR A 213 1.51 0.50 -17.25
CA THR A 213 0.55 -0.44 -17.85
C THR A 213 1.15 -1.28 -18.98
N HIS A 214 2.46 -1.20 -19.20
CA HIS A 214 3.12 -1.99 -20.23
C HIS A 214 2.89 -3.50 -20.03
N GLY A 215 2.47 -4.17 -21.08
CA GLY A 215 2.16 -5.61 -21.05
C GLY A 215 0.78 -5.96 -20.45
N TRP A 216 -0.06 -4.99 -20.13
CA TRP A 216 -1.43 -5.27 -19.72
C TRP A 216 -2.29 -5.68 -20.92
N ASN A 217 -3.07 -6.75 -20.75
CA ASN A 217 -4.13 -7.11 -21.69
C ASN A 217 -5.43 -6.36 -21.37
N ILE A 218 -6.41 -6.48 -22.25
CA ILE A 218 -7.70 -5.80 -22.12
C ILE A 218 -8.41 -6.12 -20.80
N ASN A 219 -8.43 -7.38 -20.39
CA ASN A 219 -9.11 -7.81 -19.16
C ASN A 219 -8.47 -7.20 -17.91
N ARG A 220 -7.14 -6.96 -17.92
CA ARG A 220 -6.44 -6.29 -16.81
C ARG A 220 -6.78 -4.81 -16.76
N HIS A 221 -6.88 -4.15 -17.91
CA HIS A 221 -7.34 -2.76 -17.99
C HIS A 221 -8.77 -2.61 -17.47
N GLU A 222 -9.70 -3.43 -17.93
CA GLU A 222 -11.11 -3.40 -17.49
C GLU A 222 -11.21 -3.63 -15.98
N ARG A 223 -10.49 -4.61 -15.43
CA ARG A 223 -10.43 -4.85 -13.99
C ARG A 223 -9.87 -3.66 -13.22
N TYR A 224 -8.84 -3.01 -13.75
CA TYR A 224 -8.26 -1.82 -13.13
C TYR A 224 -9.28 -0.68 -13.08
N VAL A 225 -9.97 -0.39 -14.18
CA VAL A 225 -11.02 0.64 -14.24
C VAL A 225 -12.15 0.30 -13.27
N HIS A 226 -12.68 -0.92 -13.31
CA HIS A 226 -13.72 -1.37 -12.37
C HIS A 226 -13.28 -1.21 -10.91
N ASN A 227 -12.04 -1.56 -10.60
CA ASN A 227 -11.49 -1.41 -9.24
C ASN A 227 -11.38 0.06 -8.80
N LEU A 228 -11.15 0.99 -9.72
CA LEU A 228 -11.16 2.42 -9.42
C LEU A 228 -12.58 2.94 -9.17
N GLU A 229 -13.51 2.62 -10.04
CA GLU A 229 -14.91 3.05 -9.96
C GLU A 229 -15.61 2.56 -8.68
N SER A 230 -15.27 1.34 -8.23
CA SER A 230 -15.87 0.72 -7.05
C SER A 230 -15.18 1.09 -5.71
N LYS A 231 -14.16 1.95 -5.69
CA LYS A 231 -13.45 2.25 -4.43
C LYS A 231 -14.34 2.87 -3.35
N ASN A 232 -15.24 3.76 -3.72
CA ASN A 232 -16.13 4.37 -2.74
C ASN A 232 -17.18 3.37 -2.20
N SER A 233 -17.79 2.57 -3.07
CA SER A 233 -18.79 1.57 -2.66
C SER A 233 -18.15 0.47 -1.79
N ARG A 234 -17.00 -0.07 -2.18
CA ARG A 234 -16.29 -1.08 -1.39
C ARG A 234 -15.84 -0.54 -0.03
N ALA A 235 -15.37 0.72 0.02
CA ALA A 235 -15.03 1.38 1.28
C ALA A 235 -16.24 1.49 2.22
N ALA A 236 -17.41 1.89 1.70
CA ALA A 236 -18.64 1.97 2.48
C ALA A 236 -19.05 0.60 3.03
N VAL A 237 -19.00 -0.45 2.20
CA VAL A 237 -19.29 -1.83 2.63
C VAL A 237 -18.34 -2.29 3.76
N GLN A 238 -17.05 -1.95 3.70
CA GLN A 238 -16.11 -2.29 4.77
C GLN A 238 -16.48 -1.60 6.09
N LEU A 239 -16.78 -0.31 6.04
CA LEU A 239 -17.16 0.43 7.25
C LEU A 239 -18.47 -0.07 7.84
N GLU A 240 -19.47 -0.38 7.00
CA GLU A 240 -20.75 -0.96 7.44
C GLU A 240 -20.53 -2.31 8.16
N ARG A 241 -19.77 -3.21 7.57
CA ARG A 241 -19.45 -4.53 8.17
C ARG A 241 -18.78 -4.43 9.52
N LEU A 242 -17.96 -3.42 9.69
CA LEU A 242 -17.20 -3.18 10.92
C LEU A 242 -17.96 -2.27 11.91
N SER A 243 -19.11 -1.73 11.51
CA SER A 243 -19.83 -0.70 12.26
C SER A 243 -18.93 0.49 12.63
N LEU A 244 -18.05 0.90 11.71
CA LEU A 244 -17.11 1.99 11.91
C LEU A 244 -17.55 3.26 11.18
N PRO A 245 -17.28 4.45 11.75
CA PRO A 245 -17.46 5.71 11.03
C PRO A 245 -16.39 5.87 9.94
N THR A 246 -16.66 6.76 9.02
CA THR A 246 -15.69 7.19 8.00
C THR A 246 -14.49 7.89 8.66
N PRO A 247 -13.24 7.57 8.28
CA PRO A 247 -12.07 8.18 8.89
C PRO A 247 -11.84 9.62 8.43
N ASP A 248 -11.05 10.34 9.20
CA ASP A 248 -10.50 11.65 8.83
C ASP A 248 -9.11 11.51 8.21
N VAL A 249 -8.83 12.26 7.14
CA VAL A 249 -7.54 12.21 6.43
C VAL A 249 -7.03 13.61 6.15
N TYR A 250 -5.77 13.87 6.44
CA TYR A 250 -5.10 15.10 6.01
C TYR A 250 -4.65 14.97 4.56
N HIS A 251 -5.12 15.86 3.72
CA HIS A 251 -4.59 16.02 2.37
C HIS A 251 -3.49 17.09 2.38
N ILE A 252 -2.37 16.75 1.76
CA ILE A 252 -1.20 17.64 1.65
C ILE A 252 -1.02 17.95 0.16
N GLY A 253 -1.08 19.22 -0.20
CA GLY A 253 -0.85 19.71 -1.55
C GLY A 253 0.62 19.60 -1.98
N GLU A 254 0.87 19.62 -3.29
CA GLU A 254 2.24 19.63 -3.83
C GLU A 254 3.03 20.83 -3.25
N ALA A 255 4.27 20.60 -2.86
CA ALA A 255 5.12 21.69 -2.37
C ALA A 255 5.32 22.76 -3.46
N VAL A 256 5.28 24.03 -3.06
CA VAL A 256 5.62 25.15 -3.96
C VAL A 256 7.10 25.04 -4.31
N ARG A 257 7.42 24.96 -5.60
CA ARG A 257 8.83 25.03 -6.05
C ARG A 257 9.35 26.44 -5.76
N GLN A 258 10.37 26.49 -4.92
CA GLN A 258 11.15 27.73 -4.70
C GLN A 258 12.10 27.97 -5.87
#